data_b88a161e284625fa17ff4e95a4a5ad5c
#
_entry.id   b88a161e284625fa17ff4e95a4a5ad5c
#
_cell.length_a   1.000
_cell.length_b   1.000
_cell.length_c   1.000
_cell.angle_alpha   90.00
_cell.angle_beta   90.00
_cell.angle_gamma   90.00
#
_symmetry.space_group_name_H-M   'P 1'
#
loop_
_entity.id
_entity.type
_entity.pdbx_description
1 polymer ?
#
loop_
_entity_poly.entity_id
_entity_poly.type
_entity_poly.pdbx_seq_one_letter_code
_entity_poly.pdbx_strand_id
1 'polypeptide(L)'
;MTTKFFIGGAIAISVLSACRSLEERQIASGNFEYTKQQPGKDIQVPTDVDRPNFSQAYKLPALDDEAPRSFIGKKLKVVSPALVLPLVTGSHVDDGSKDAKVFFDQVDDSQPLDTTVWNSLLSYLEEQGIGIESFDKDKQRLVTDWVVVKEILDDHWYSWTSVERDTSQRFEFDLEMKAHGRTATLNVHLVDYQEKQGQKVVAVKTDVDARAKEVDILNKVIGHYEYQIRVADAKRLREIRRGMQLSIGLDEEDAPAFIIDSNYDTAWPRVLLVLRKLGFDVKDYDKSNGLLFVKYNGTESGWWDSLWSSDVNALPLDKQEYRFRVEEVGEKTSLTVLDNESKPFTQEQLSGLYDVFARVMADDNLDI
;
A
#
# COMPACT_ATOMS: atom_id res chain seq x y z
N MET A 1 -25.35 -50.57 -20.92
CA MET A 1 -24.07 -49.98 -20.47
C MET A 1 -23.62 -48.76 -21.29
N THR A 2 -24.42 -48.33 -22.25
CA THR A 2 -24.11 -47.25 -23.23
C THR A 2 -24.64 -45.87 -22.89
N THR A 3 -25.63 -45.74 -22.01
CA THR A 3 -26.27 -44.45 -21.68
C THR A 3 -25.48 -43.60 -20.72
N LYS A 4 -24.60 -44.18 -19.89
CA LYS A 4 -23.77 -43.43 -18.95
C LYS A 4 -22.57 -42.71 -19.59
N PHE A 5 -22.11 -43.15 -20.75
CA PHE A 5 -21.02 -42.53 -21.50
C PHE A 5 -21.45 -41.25 -22.23
N PHE A 6 -22.70 -41.14 -22.65
CA PHE A 6 -23.21 -39.95 -23.34
C PHE A 6 -23.45 -38.76 -22.40
N ILE A 7 -23.83 -39.01 -21.15
CA ILE A 7 -24.06 -37.97 -20.17
C ILE A 7 -22.70 -37.36 -19.69
N GLY A 8 -21.66 -38.18 -19.54
CA GLY A 8 -20.33 -37.74 -19.23
C GLY A 8 -19.69 -36.86 -20.32
N GLY A 9 -19.94 -37.20 -21.60
CA GLY A 9 -19.45 -36.40 -22.74
C GLY A 9 -20.15 -35.05 -22.88
N ALA A 10 -21.45 -34.96 -22.59
CA ALA A 10 -22.21 -33.70 -22.66
C ALA A 10 -21.84 -32.73 -21.55
N ILE A 11 -21.51 -33.22 -20.33
CA ILE A 11 -21.06 -32.37 -19.22
C ILE A 11 -19.63 -31.85 -19.47
N ALA A 12 -18.75 -32.65 -20.07
CA ALA A 12 -17.38 -32.20 -20.40
C ALA A 12 -17.36 -31.11 -21.48
N ILE A 13 -18.28 -31.15 -22.46
CA ILE A 13 -18.41 -30.17 -23.53
C ILE A 13 -18.98 -28.84 -22.99
N SER A 14 -19.86 -28.86 -21.99
CA SER A 14 -20.42 -27.65 -21.39
C SER A 14 -19.45 -26.90 -20.47
N VAL A 15 -18.41 -27.54 -19.94
CA VAL A 15 -17.37 -26.89 -19.12
C VAL A 15 -16.32 -26.18 -19.98
N LEU A 16 -16.11 -26.66 -21.22
CA LEU A 16 -15.14 -26.07 -22.15
C LEU A 16 -15.60 -24.72 -22.78
N SER A 17 -16.89 -24.41 -22.73
CA SER A 17 -17.44 -23.17 -23.29
C SER A 17 -17.36 -21.95 -22.31
N ALA A 18 -16.79 -22.11 -21.10
CA ALA A 18 -16.73 -21.07 -20.09
C ALA A 18 -15.46 -20.16 -20.17
N CYS A 19 -14.47 -20.53 -20.99
CA CYS A 19 -13.27 -19.72 -21.16
C CYS A 19 -13.44 -18.72 -22.30
N ARG A 20 -14.14 -17.62 -22.04
CA ARG A 20 -14.09 -16.43 -22.92
C ARG A 20 -12.78 -15.70 -22.69
N SER A 21 -12.09 -15.32 -23.77
CA SER A 21 -10.91 -14.48 -23.69
C SER A 21 -11.24 -13.14 -23.01
N LEU A 22 -10.23 -12.47 -22.43
CA LEU A 22 -10.42 -11.16 -21.79
C LEU A 22 -11.01 -10.15 -22.78
N GLU A 23 -10.60 -10.20 -24.05
CA GLU A 23 -11.11 -9.34 -25.11
C GLU A 23 -12.61 -9.59 -25.41
N GLU A 24 -13.05 -10.86 -25.44
CA GLU A 24 -14.46 -11.17 -25.64
C GLU A 24 -15.35 -10.68 -24.48
N ARG A 25 -14.81 -10.60 -23.26
CA ARG A 25 -15.54 -10.04 -22.11
C ARG A 25 -15.66 -8.51 -22.16
N GLN A 26 -14.77 -7.85 -22.87
CA GLN A 26 -14.77 -6.40 -23.04
C GLN A 26 -15.65 -5.93 -24.18
N ILE A 27 -16.10 -6.83 -25.05
CA ILE A 27 -16.98 -6.49 -26.17
C ILE A 27 -18.42 -6.34 -25.66
N ALA A 28 -19.12 -5.31 -26.13
CA ALA A 28 -20.52 -5.09 -25.81
C ALA A 28 -21.38 -6.30 -26.24
N SER A 29 -22.19 -6.80 -25.30
CA SER A 29 -23.13 -7.89 -25.55
C SER A 29 -24.53 -7.34 -25.76
N GLY A 30 -25.27 -7.89 -26.71
CA GLY A 30 -26.68 -7.55 -26.95
C GLY A 30 -27.11 -7.65 -28.40
N ASN A 31 -28.35 -7.25 -28.63
CA ASN A 31 -28.92 -7.11 -29.97
C ASN A 31 -28.58 -5.72 -30.53
N PHE A 32 -27.73 -5.65 -31.55
CA PHE A 32 -27.30 -4.41 -32.19
C PHE A 32 -28.15 -4.02 -33.40
N GLU A 33 -29.43 -4.44 -33.47
CA GLU A 33 -30.33 -4.13 -34.58
C GLU A 33 -30.55 -2.63 -34.72
N TYR A 34 -30.47 -1.87 -33.65
CA TYR A 34 -30.55 -0.40 -33.67
C TYR A 34 -29.52 0.25 -34.61
N THR A 35 -28.36 -0.38 -34.80
CA THR A 35 -27.30 0.15 -35.69
C THR A 35 -27.66 0.04 -37.16
N LYS A 36 -28.69 -0.76 -37.49
CA LYS A 36 -29.20 -0.98 -38.86
C LYS A 36 -30.43 -0.12 -39.16
N GLN A 37 -30.99 0.52 -38.13
CA GLN A 37 -32.17 1.37 -38.30
C GLN A 37 -31.79 2.66 -39.05
N GLN A 38 -32.58 2.97 -40.03
CA GLN A 38 -32.47 4.25 -40.73
C GLN A 38 -33.43 5.26 -40.11
N PRO A 39 -33.06 6.56 -40.06
CA PRO A 39 -33.98 7.61 -39.63
C PRO A 39 -35.29 7.51 -40.41
N GLY A 40 -36.41 7.59 -39.70
CA GLY A 40 -37.71 7.70 -40.34
C GLY A 40 -37.79 8.93 -41.23
N LYS A 41 -38.70 8.90 -42.22
CA LYS A 41 -38.94 10.07 -43.06
C LYS A 41 -39.49 11.20 -42.17
N ASP A 42 -38.96 12.40 -42.33
CA ASP A 42 -39.48 13.58 -41.67
C ASP A 42 -40.96 13.77 -42.01
N ILE A 43 -41.74 14.25 -41.05
CA ILE A 43 -43.15 14.56 -41.27
C ILE A 43 -43.23 15.73 -42.25
N GLN A 44 -43.81 15.49 -43.39
CA GLN A 44 -44.08 16.55 -44.36
C GLN A 44 -45.38 17.28 -43.99
N VAL A 45 -45.21 18.54 -43.57
CA VAL A 45 -46.37 19.40 -43.29
C VAL A 45 -46.76 20.10 -44.57
N PRO A 46 -47.99 20.03 -45.02
CA PRO A 46 -48.48 20.79 -46.18
C PRO A 46 -48.29 22.30 -46.00
N THR A 47 -48.14 23.00 -47.09
CA THR A 47 -47.82 24.43 -47.08
C THR A 47 -48.96 25.35 -46.60
N ASP A 48 -50.17 24.79 -46.57
CA ASP A 48 -51.41 25.47 -46.19
C ASP A 48 -51.80 25.27 -44.71
N VAL A 49 -50.96 24.63 -43.93
CA VAL A 49 -51.17 24.35 -42.49
C VAL A 49 -50.01 24.93 -41.67
N ASP A 50 -50.33 25.41 -40.47
CA ASP A 50 -49.30 25.88 -39.54
C ASP A 50 -48.35 24.75 -39.13
N ARG A 51 -47.06 25.02 -39.17
CA ARG A 51 -46.06 24.02 -38.77
C ARG A 51 -46.07 23.84 -37.25
N PRO A 52 -46.19 22.61 -36.75
CA PRO A 52 -46.10 22.33 -35.31
C PRO A 52 -44.70 22.68 -34.78
N ASN A 53 -44.63 23.10 -33.53
CA ASN A 53 -43.36 23.35 -32.85
C ASN A 53 -42.71 21.99 -32.52
N PHE A 54 -41.75 21.57 -33.33
CA PHE A 54 -41.01 20.33 -33.11
C PHE A 54 -40.03 20.52 -31.94
N SER A 55 -40.20 19.70 -30.88
CA SER A 55 -39.27 19.70 -29.79
C SER A 55 -37.89 19.26 -30.25
N GLN A 56 -36.85 20.01 -29.86
CA GLN A 56 -35.45 19.65 -30.10
C GLN A 56 -34.86 18.81 -28.96
N ALA A 57 -35.67 18.47 -27.92
CA ALA A 57 -35.21 17.83 -26.70
C ALA A 57 -34.60 16.42 -26.93
N TYR A 58 -34.97 15.77 -28.03
CA TYR A 58 -34.47 14.43 -28.39
C TYR A 58 -33.66 14.45 -29.69
N LYS A 59 -33.19 15.59 -30.13
CA LYS A 59 -32.34 15.66 -31.34
C LYS A 59 -30.97 15.10 -31.00
N LEU A 60 -30.65 13.96 -31.59
CA LEU A 60 -29.30 13.38 -31.49
C LEU A 60 -28.32 14.27 -32.28
N PRO A 61 -27.15 14.57 -31.68
CA PRO A 61 -26.08 15.22 -32.44
C PRO A 61 -25.70 14.35 -33.64
N ALA A 62 -25.34 14.97 -34.76
CA ALA A 62 -24.77 14.22 -35.88
C ALA A 62 -23.47 13.54 -35.42
N LEU A 63 -23.28 12.28 -35.76
CA LEU A 63 -21.99 11.63 -35.56
C LEU A 63 -20.97 12.35 -36.46
N ASP A 64 -19.80 12.62 -35.91
CA ASP A 64 -18.64 13.06 -36.66
C ASP A 64 -18.27 11.99 -37.69
N ASP A 65 -18.02 12.40 -38.93
CA ASP A 65 -17.62 11.48 -40.00
C ASP A 65 -16.28 10.80 -39.69
N GLU A 66 -15.45 11.37 -38.80
CA GLU A 66 -14.20 10.82 -38.31
C GLU A 66 -14.38 9.93 -37.08
N ALA A 67 -15.58 9.77 -36.52
CA ALA A 67 -15.82 8.94 -35.35
C ALA A 67 -15.39 7.48 -35.63
N PRO A 68 -14.50 6.91 -34.81
CA PRO A 68 -13.99 5.56 -35.01
C PRO A 68 -15.15 4.53 -34.98
N ARG A 69 -15.31 3.76 -36.04
CA ARG A 69 -16.32 2.70 -36.10
C ARG A 69 -16.14 1.61 -35.01
N SER A 70 -14.99 1.62 -34.34
CA SER A 70 -14.69 0.77 -33.19
C SER A 70 -15.53 1.09 -31.94
N PHE A 71 -16.21 2.24 -31.89
CA PHE A 71 -17.10 2.62 -30.80
C PHE A 71 -18.59 2.28 -31.06
N ILE A 72 -18.91 1.56 -32.12
CA ILE A 72 -20.29 1.29 -32.51
C ILE A 72 -20.59 -0.22 -32.48
N GLY A 73 -21.71 -0.59 -31.82
CA GLY A 73 -22.24 -1.93 -31.81
C GLY A 73 -21.32 -2.96 -31.16
N LYS A 74 -21.11 -4.11 -31.80
CA LYS A 74 -20.25 -5.20 -31.29
C LYS A 74 -18.78 -4.83 -31.14
N LYS A 75 -18.33 -3.77 -31.77
CA LYS A 75 -16.94 -3.32 -31.66
C LYS A 75 -16.70 -2.43 -30.45
N LEU A 76 -17.77 -1.98 -29.79
CA LEU A 76 -17.66 -1.16 -28.59
C LEU A 76 -17.02 -1.97 -27.46
N LYS A 77 -15.87 -1.54 -27.00
CA LYS A 77 -15.23 -2.08 -25.79
C LYS A 77 -15.88 -1.44 -24.56
N VAL A 78 -16.43 -2.28 -23.69
CA VAL A 78 -17.02 -1.87 -22.40
C VAL A 78 -16.07 -2.33 -21.33
N VAL A 79 -15.26 -1.40 -20.83
CA VAL A 79 -14.30 -1.66 -19.74
C VAL A 79 -14.67 -0.85 -18.52
N SER A 80 -14.38 -1.38 -17.34
CA SER A 80 -14.51 -0.61 -16.10
C SER A 80 -13.55 0.58 -16.13
N PRO A 81 -13.94 1.73 -15.57
CA PRO A 81 -13.01 2.85 -15.41
C PRO A 81 -11.78 2.41 -14.61
N ALA A 82 -10.59 2.79 -15.08
CA ALA A 82 -9.37 2.61 -14.32
C ALA A 82 -9.34 3.63 -13.19
N LEU A 83 -9.21 3.16 -11.95
CA LEU A 83 -9.18 3.99 -10.73
C LEU A 83 -7.81 3.91 -10.07
N VAL A 84 -7.30 5.04 -9.65
CA VAL A 84 -6.11 5.11 -8.78
C VAL A 84 -6.51 4.67 -7.37
N LEU A 85 -5.74 3.79 -6.77
CA LEU A 85 -6.00 3.20 -5.46
C LEU A 85 -5.07 3.83 -4.41
N PRO A 86 -5.58 4.66 -3.49
CA PRO A 86 -4.78 5.24 -2.42
C PRO A 86 -4.53 4.20 -1.31
N LEU A 87 -3.57 3.28 -1.51
CA LEU A 87 -3.31 2.18 -0.59
C LEU A 87 -2.41 2.56 0.58
N VAL A 88 -1.55 3.57 0.39
CA VAL A 88 -0.60 4.04 1.41
C VAL A 88 -1.32 4.90 2.45
N THR A 89 -1.01 4.70 3.72
CA THR A 89 -1.52 5.56 4.80
C THR A 89 -1.17 7.02 4.53
N GLY A 90 -2.14 7.92 4.61
CA GLY A 90 -2.00 9.34 4.26
C GLY A 90 -2.06 9.60 2.75
N SER A 91 -2.36 8.60 1.91
CA SER A 91 -2.62 8.86 0.49
C SER A 91 -4.10 9.09 0.21
N HIS A 92 -4.37 9.93 -0.78
CA HIS A 92 -5.74 10.20 -1.25
C HIS A 92 -5.76 10.54 -2.75
N VAL A 93 -6.93 10.50 -3.34
CA VAL A 93 -7.17 10.84 -4.75
C VAL A 93 -8.29 11.86 -4.87
N ASP A 94 -8.27 12.68 -5.91
CA ASP A 94 -9.38 13.57 -6.23
C ASP A 94 -10.46 12.81 -6.99
N ASP A 95 -11.69 12.87 -6.50
CA ASP A 95 -12.84 12.29 -7.17
C ASP A 95 -13.06 12.98 -8.54
N GLY A 96 -13.24 12.17 -9.58
CA GLY A 96 -13.50 12.64 -10.93
C GLY A 96 -12.29 13.18 -11.70
N SER A 97 -11.08 13.08 -11.15
CA SER A 97 -9.85 13.44 -11.88
C SER A 97 -9.70 12.58 -13.12
N LYS A 98 -9.36 13.24 -14.25
CA LYS A 98 -9.00 12.55 -15.49
C LYS A 98 -7.54 12.13 -15.52
N ASP A 99 -6.70 12.69 -14.66
CA ASP A 99 -5.28 12.43 -14.60
C ASP A 99 -4.99 11.22 -13.70
N ALA A 100 -3.95 10.48 -14.04
CA ALA A 100 -3.44 9.40 -13.19
C ALA A 100 -2.52 10.02 -12.13
N LYS A 101 -3.10 10.46 -11.03
CA LYS A 101 -2.38 11.13 -9.93
C LYS A 101 -2.84 10.63 -8.57
N VAL A 102 -1.93 10.69 -7.62
CA VAL A 102 -2.16 10.39 -6.20
C VAL A 102 -1.50 11.46 -5.34
N PHE A 103 -2.16 11.82 -4.26
CA PHE A 103 -1.62 12.70 -3.23
C PHE A 103 -1.10 11.86 -2.08
N PHE A 104 0.04 12.26 -1.54
CA PHE A 104 0.64 11.70 -0.33
C PHE A 104 0.78 12.80 0.71
N ASP A 105 0.26 12.57 1.90
CA ASP A 105 0.49 13.43 3.05
C ASP A 105 1.56 12.82 3.94
N GLN A 106 2.43 13.66 4.48
CA GLN A 106 3.51 13.21 5.36
C GLN A 106 2.96 12.71 6.68
N VAL A 107 3.15 11.43 6.94
CA VAL A 107 2.73 10.74 8.19
C VAL A 107 3.92 10.60 9.14
N ASP A 108 5.12 10.36 8.60
CA ASP A 108 6.36 10.20 9.35
C ASP A 108 7.33 11.33 8.97
N ASP A 109 7.81 12.05 9.99
CA ASP A 109 8.73 13.18 9.83
C ASP A 109 10.22 12.75 9.83
N SER A 110 10.51 11.43 9.84
CA SER A 110 11.89 10.91 9.84
C SER A 110 12.66 11.23 8.56
N GLN A 111 11.97 11.35 7.43
CA GLN A 111 12.55 11.69 6.14
C GLN A 111 11.65 12.68 5.38
N PRO A 112 12.20 13.53 4.49
CA PRO A 112 11.42 14.37 3.61
C PRO A 112 10.51 13.53 2.69
N LEU A 113 9.28 13.99 2.51
CA LEU A 113 8.25 13.25 1.76
C LEU A 113 8.64 13.00 0.31
N ASP A 114 9.25 13.98 -0.36
CA ASP A 114 9.75 13.85 -1.73
C ASP A 114 10.79 12.74 -1.85
N THR A 115 11.72 12.69 -0.90
CA THR A 115 12.75 11.64 -0.83
C THR A 115 12.12 10.26 -0.67
N THR A 116 11.13 10.14 0.20
CA THR A 116 10.44 8.86 0.46
C THR A 116 9.68 8.37 -0.77
N VAL A 117 8.94 9.26 -1.44
CA VAL A 117 8.18 8.91 -2.65
C VAL A 117 9.12 8.52 -3.79
N TRP A 118 10.19 9.30 -4.02
CA TRP A 118 11.18 8.96 -5.06
C TRP A 118 11.92 7.66 -4.79
N ASN A 119 12.35 7.43 -3.56
CA ASN A 119 13.02 6.18 -3.20
C ASN A 119 12.12 4.96 -3.45
N SER A 120 10.83 5.07 -3.15
CA SER A 120 9.88 3.99 -3.42
C SER A 120 9.68 3.75 -4.91
N LEU A 121 9.54 4.82 -5.72
CA LEU A 121 9.43 4.70 -7.16
C LEU A 121 10.69 4.09 -7.77
N LEU A 122 11.88 4.58 -7.40
CA LEU A 122 13.16 4.08 -7.89
C LEU A 122 13.35 2.60 -7.53
N SER A 123 13.02 2.22 -6.30
CA SER A 123 13.06 0.82 -5.85
C SER A 123 12.10 -0.07 -6.64
N TYR A 124 10.90 0.41 -6.95
CA TYR A 124 9.96 -0.31 -7.80
C TYR A 124 10.54 -0.55 -9.21
N LEU A 125 11.08 0.50 -9.84
CA LEU A 125 11.65 0.40 -11.18
C LEU A 125 12.83 -0.58 -11.20
N GLU A 126 13.71 -0.53 -10.20
CA GLU A 126 14.85 -1.44 -10.06
C GLU A 126 14.38 -2.89 -9.89
N GLU A 127 13.43 -3.15 -9.00
CA GLU A 127 12.90 -4.50 -8.75
C GLU A 127 12.21 -5.10 -9.99
N GLN A 128 11.55 -4.25 -10.79
CA GLN A 128 10.92 -4.68 -12.05
C GLN A 128 11.89 -4.73 -13.23
N GLY A 129 13.16 -4.35 -13.04
CA GLY A 129 14.14 -4.29 -14.11
C GLY A 129 13.84 -3.22 -15.17
N ILE A 130 13.11 -2.17 -14.80
CA ILE A 130 12.76 -1.04 -15.67
C ILE A 130 13.88 -0.01 -15.62
N GLY A 131 14.51 0.26 -16.76
CA GLY A 131 15.54 1.28 -16.88
C GLY A 131 14.99 2.70 -16.72
N ILE A 132 15.88 3.64 -16.43
CA ILE A 132 15.58 5.07 -16.35
C ILE A 132 16.30 5.76 -17.50
N GLU A 133 15.54 6.43 -18.38
CA GLU A 133 16.12 7.22 -19.47
C GLU A 133 16.65 8.55 -18.95
N SER A 134 15.89 9.23 -18.10
CA SER A 134 16.30 10.49 -17.50
C SER A 134 15.66 10.71 -16.13
N PHE A 135 16.42 11.35 -15.23
CA PHE A 135 15.92 11.79 -13.93
C PHE A 135 16.45 13.20 -13.61
N ASP A 136 15.59 14.19 -13.72
CA ASP A 136 15.86 15.58 -13.37
C ASP A 136 15.32 15.87 -11.98
N LYS A 137 16.21 15.86 -10.97
CA LYS A 137 15.84 16.08 -9.56
C LYS A 137 15.39 17.51 -9.29
N ASP A 138 15.89 18.49 -10.03
CA ASP A 138 15.52 19.89 -9.83
C ASP A 138 14.10 20.16 -10.32
N LYS A 139 13.71 19.51 -11.41
CA LYS A 139 12.36 19.57 -11.95
C LYS A 139 11.42 18.51 -11.36
N GLN A 140 11.94 17.64 -10.51
CA GLN A 140 11.18 16.55 -9.91
C GLN A 140 10.48 15.67 -10.96
N ARG A 141 11.23 15.30 -12.03
CA ARG A 141 10.72 14.58 -13.19
C ARG A 141 11.60 13.40 -13.55
N LEU A 142 10.96 12.24 -13.76
CA LEU A 142 11.62 11.00 -14.17
C LEU A 142 10.94 10.44 -15.41
N VAL A 143 11.74 10.04 -16.42
CA VAL A 143 11.26 9.30 -17.59
C VAL A 143 11.85 7.90 -17.56
N THR A 144 11.00 6.89 -17.71
CA THR A 144 11.45 5.49 -17.77
C THR A 144 12.00 5.14 -19.13
N ASP A 145 12.85 4.15 -19.19
CA ASP A 145 13.12 3.41 -20.42
C ASP A 145 11.86 2.58 -20.80
N TRP A 146 11.93 1.84 -21.91
CA TRP A 146 10.84 1.03 -22.41
C TRP A 146 10.45 -0.09 -21.46
N VAL A 147 9.20 -0.03 -20.98
CA VAL A 147 8.55 -1.10 -20.22
C VAL A 147 7.91 -2.06 -21.22
N VAL A 148 8.46 -3.26 -21.35
CA VAL A 148 7.98 -4.26 -22.31
C VAL A 148 7.12 -5.28 -21.59
N VAL A 149 5.83 -5.35 -21.95
CA VAL A 149 4.88 -6.34 -21.45
C VAL A 149 4.54 -7.30 -22.58
N LYS A 150 4.78 -8.59 -22.36
CA LYS A 150 4.44 -9.66 -23.29
C LYS A 150 3.18 -10.34 -22.84
N GLU A 151 2.18 -10.38 -23.70
CA GLU A 151 0.93 -11.10 -23.46
C GLU A 151 0.78 -12.21 -24.50
N ILE A 152 0.52 -13.43 -24.05
CA ILE A 152 0.16 -14.55 -24.90
C ILE A 152 -1.36 -14.52 -25.08
N LEU A 153 -1.84 -14.18 -26.28
CA LEU A 153 -3.26 -13.99 -26.56
C LEU A 153 -4.02 -15.31 -26.81
N ASP A 154 -3.33 -16.35 -27.20
CA ASP A 154 -3.94 -17.64 -27.57
C ASP A 154 -3.07 -18.79 -27.04
N ASP A 155 -3.51 -19.44 -25.96
CA ASP A 155 -2.88 -20.61 -25.36
C ASP A 155 -3.86 -21.80 -25.40
N HIS A 156 -4.43 -22.06 -26.58
CA HIS A 156 -5.21 -23.27 -26.77
C HIS A 156 -4.28 -24.45 -27.07
N TRP A 157 -4.40 -25.52 -26.29
CA TRP A 157 -3.58 -26.73 -26.42
C TRP A 157 -3.57 -27.37 -27.86
N TYR A 158 -4.48 -26.93 -28.72
CA TYR A 158 -4.61 -27.34 -30.13
C TYR A 158 -4.17 -26.26 -31.12
N SER A 159 -3.77 -25.08 -30.65
CA SER A 159 -3.24 -24.00 -31.51
C SER A 159 -1.76 -24.16 -31.66
N TRP A 160 -1.30 -24.37 -32.89
CA TRP A 160 0.12 -24.50 -33.24
C TRP A 160 0.83 -23.14 -33.38
N THR A 161 0.10 -22.03 -33.21
CA THR A 161 0.61 -20.68 -33.31
C THR A 161 0.10 -19.86 -32.14
N SER A 162 0.95 -19.56 -31.18
CA SER A 162 0.67 -18.54 -30.16
C SER A 162 0.80 -17.16 -30.81
N VAL A 163 -0.22 -16.33 -30.66
CA VAL A 163 -0.13 -14.91 -31.04
C VAL A 163 0.41 -14.14 -29.84
N GLU A 164 1.67 -13.73 -29.92
CA GLU A 164 2.28 -12.86 -28.92
C GLU A 164 1.90 -11.42 -29.23
N ARG A 165 1.47 -10.72 -28.19
CA ARG A 165 1.29 -9.27 -28.18
C ARG A 165 2.40 -8.67 -27.30
N ASP A 166 3.31 -7.93 -27.92
CA ASP A 166 4.32 -7.18 -27.21
C ASP A 166 3.90 -5.71 -27.13
N THR A 167 3.66 -5.22 -25.92
CA THR A 167 3.42 -3.80 -25.66
C THR A 167 4.67 -3.18 -25.06
N SER A 168 5.15 -2.12 -25.68
CA SER A 168 6.26 -1.31 -25.18
C SER A 168 5.72 0.07 -24.79
N GLN A 169 6.02 0.51 -23.59
CA GLN A 169 5.46 1.72 -23.00
C GLN A 169 6.57 2.52 -22.31
N ARG A 170 6.49 3.84 -22.36
CA ARG A 170 7.39 4.73 -21.63
C ARG A 170 6.54 5.68 -20.82
N PHE A 171 6.93 5.90 -19.58
CA PHE A 171 6.19 6.73 -18.64
C PHE A 171 7.05 7.89 -18.14
N GLU A 172 6.42 9.03 -17.99
CA GLU A 172 6.95 10.18 -17.27
C GLU A 172 6.26 10.29 -15.92
N PHE A 173 7.04 10.44 -14.87
CA PHE A 173 6.58 10.66 -13.51
C PHE A 173 6.98 12.08 -13.10
N ASP A 174 6.01 12.86 -12.67
CA ASP A 174 6.19 14.20 -12.12
C ASP A 174 5.77 14.23 -10.65
N LEU A 175 6.67 14.70 -9.78
CA LEU A 175 6.38 14.88 -8.36
C LEU A 175 6.27 16.37 -8.05
N GLU A 176 5.11 16.81 -7.60
CA GLU A 176 4.85 18.18 -7.20
C GLU A 176 4.70 18.28 -5.69
N MET A 177 5.57 19.06 -5.04
CA MET A 177 5.47 19.35 -3.61
C MET A 177 4.63 20.59 -3.37
N LYS A 178 3.64 20.52 -2.47
CA LYS A 178 2.92 21.72 -2.04
C LYS A 178 3.81 22.64 -1.22
N ALA A 179 3.55 23.92 -1.23
CA ALA A 179 4.37 24.96 -0.60
C ALA A 179 4.65 24.73 0.90
N HIS A 180 3.76 24.04 1.61
CA HIS A 180 3.97 23.69 3.03
C HIS A 180 4.87 22.45 3.24
N GLY A 181 5.32 21.79 2.18
CA GLY A 181 6.27 20.67 2.24
C GLY A 181 5.73 19.34 2.78
N ARG A 182 4.46 19.26 3.17
CA ARG A 182 3.86 18.06 3.81
C ARG A 182 2.89 17.29 2.92
N THR A 183 2.68 17.72 1.69
CA THR A 183 1.86 17.03 0.70
C THR A 183 2.60 17.00 -0.63
N ALA A 184 2.71 15.83 -1.22
CA ALA A 184 3.26 15.59 -2.54
C ALA A 184 2.19 15.04 -3.47
N THR A 185 2.24 15.41 -4.73
CA THR A 185 1.39 14.84 -5.79
C THR A 185 2.26 14.12 -6.80
N LEU A 186 2.07 12.82 -6.96
CA LEU A 186 2.73 12.03 -8.00
C LEU A 186 1.77 11.89 -9.18
N ASN A 187 2.16 12.44 -10.33
CA ASN A 187 1.45 12.30 -11.61
C ASN A 187 2.20 11.33 -12.50
N VAL A 188 1.46 10.63 -13.35
CA VAL A 188 2.03 9.71 -14.35
C VAL A 188 1.43 10.00 -15.71
N HIS A 189 2.29 10.08 -16.72
CA HIS A 189 1.91 10.29 -18.12
C HIS A 189 2.54 9.23 -19.02
N LEU A 190 1.76 8.67 -19.93
CA LEU A 190 2.25 7.79 -20.96
C LEU A 190 2.89 8.63 -22.08
N VAL A 191 4.21 8.62 -22.20
CA VAL A 191 4.95 9.40 -23.20
C VAL A 191 4.90 8.71 -24.54
N ASP A 192 5.31 7.44 -24.57
CA ASP A 192 5.37 6.63 -25.78
C ASP A 192 4.67 5.29 -25.60
N TYR A 193 4.05 4.82 -26.66
CA TYR A 193 3.38 3.54 -26.71
C TYR A 193 3.59 2.85 -28.06
N GLN A 194 4.01 1.62 -28.06
CA GLN A 194 4.16 0.78 -29.22
C GLN A 194 3.57 -0.60 -28.94
N GLU A 195 2.68 -1.06 -29.81
CA GLU A 195 2.15 -2.43 -29.79
C GLU A 195 2.64 -3.20 -31.01
N LYS A 196 3.13 -4.41 -30.77
CA LYS A 196 3.49 -5.38 -31.80
C LYS A 196 2.58 -6.58 -31.68
N GLN A 197 1.95 -6.98 -32.77
CA GLN A 197 1.18 -8.20 -32.87
C GLN A 197 1.81 -9.09 -33.93
N GLY A 198 2.55 -10.07 -33.49
CA GLY A 198 3.46 -10.84 -34.36
C GLY A 198 4.53 -9.93 -34.96
N GLN A 199 4.65 -9.89 -36.29
CA GLN A 199 5.62 -9.01 -36.98
C GLN A 199 5.08 -7.60 -37.30
N LYS A 200 3.81 -7.33 -37.01
CA LYS A 200 3.18 -6.06 -37.38
C LYS A 200 3.19 -5.09 -36.20
N VAL A 201 3.78 -3.91 -36.39
CA VAL A 201 3.69 -2.80 -35.44
C VAL A 201 2.36 -2.11 -35.65
N VAL A 202 1.54 -2.01 -34.61
CA VAL A 202 0.30 -1.26 -34.60
C VAL A 202 0.46 -0.20 -33.52
N ALA A 203 0.62 1.06 -33.92
CA ALA A 203 0.57 2.17 -32.99
C ALA A 203 -0.90 2.51 -32.73
N VAL A 204 -1.39 2.23 -31.54
CA VAL A 204 -2.74 2.62 -31.12
C VAL A 204 -2.60 3.47 -29.87
N LYS A 205 -2.83 4.77 -29.99
CA LYS A 205 -2.91 5.68 -28.87
C LYS A 205 -4.31 6.31 -28.88
N THR A 206 -5.21 5.74 -28.05
CA THR A 206 -6.45 6.41 -27.70
C THR A 206 -6.32 6.96 -26.29
N ASP A 207 -6.97 8.11 -25.98
CA ASP A 207 -6.87 8.74 -24.66
C ASP A 207 -7.34 7.80 -23.53
N VAL A 208 -8.30 6.93 -23.80
CA VAL A 208 -8.82 5.94 -22.84
C VAL A 208 -7.78 4.87 -22.54
N ASP A 209 -7.07 4.37 -23.56
CA ASP A 209 -6.06 3.32 -23.39
C ASP A 209 -4.81 3.88 -22.68
N ALA A 210 -4.42 5.12 -22.95
CA ALA A 210 -3.33 5.82 -22.27
C ALA A 210 -3.61 5.90 -20.77
N ARG A 211 -4.78 6.42 -20.37
CA ARG A 211 -5.16 6.51 -18.96
C ARG A 211 -5.15 5.17 -18.24
N ALA A 212 -5.64 4.12 -18.88
CA ALA A 212 -5.66 2.79 -18.27
C ALA A 212 -4.24 2.30 -17.96
N LYS A 213 -3.26 2.59 -18.84
CA LYS A 213 -1.85 2.23 -18.65
C LYS A 213 -1.18 3.09 -17.58
N GLU A 214 -1.48 4.39 -17.54
CA GLU A 214 -1.01 5.31 -16.53
C GLU A 214 -1.48 4.91 -15.14
N VAL A 215 -2.78 4.59 -14.99
CA VAL A 215 -3.34 4.13 -13.73
C VAL A 215 -2.77 2.77 -13.32
N ASP A 216 -2.55 1.85 -14.25
CA ASP A 216 -1.99 0.52 -13.97
C ASP A 216 -0.57 0.65 -13.39
N ILE A 217 0.31 1.41 -14.02
CA ILE A 217 1.68 1.61 -13.51
C ILE A 217 1.68 2.37 -12.19
N LEU A 218 0.84 3.40 -12.03
CA LEU A 218 0.74 4.16 -10.80
C LEU A 218 0.28 3.29 -9.64
N ASN A 219 -0.74 2.45 -9.84
CA ASN A 219 -1.22 1.52 -8.82
C ASN A 219 -0.15 0.48 -8.42
N LYS A 220 0.69 0.04 -9.37
CA LYS A 220 1.83 -0.84 -9.07
C LYS A 220 2.87 -0.14 -8.20
N VAL A 221 3.17 1.12 -8.51
CA VAL A 221 4.09 1.95 -7.69
C VAL A 221 3.52 2.17 -6.29
N ILE A 222 2.24 2.55 -6.17
CA ILE A 222 1.57 2.73 -4.88
C ILE A 222 1.56 1.42 -4.07
N GLY A 223 1.24 0.30 -4.72
CA GLY A 223 1.23 -1.01 -4.09
C GLY A 223 2.62 -1.44 -3.61
N HIS A 224 3.68 -1.13 -4.36
CA HIS A 224 5.06 -1.39 -3.94
C HIS A 224 5.45 -0.53 -2.74
N TYR A 225 5.08 0.76 -2.74
CA TYR A 225 5.33 1.66 -1.62
C TYR A 225 4.66 1.16 -0.34
N GLU A 226 3.40 0.80 -0.42
CA GLU A 226 2.63 0.22 0.70
C GLU A 226 3.27 -1.09 1.20
N TYR A 227 3.71 -1.96 0.28
CA TYR A 227 4.40 -3.19 0.63
C TYR A 227 5.72 -2.93 1.37
N GLN A 228 6.51 -1.93 0.94
CA GLN A 228 7.75 -1.55 1.63
C GLN A 228 7.48 -1.05 3.06
N ILE A 229 6.45 -0.22 3.25
CA ILE A 229 6.03 0.23 4.59
C ILE A 229 5.68 -0.96 5.46
N ARG A 230 4.83 -1.88 4.97
CA ARG A 230 4.44 -3.08 5.74
C ARG A 230 5.64 -3.99 6.10
N VAL A 231 6.58 -4.14 5.18
CA VAL A 231 7.80 -4.92 5.45
C VAL A 231 8.65 -4.24 6.52
N ALA A 232 8.82 -2.91 6.44
CA ALA A 232 9.54 -2.13 7.45
C ALA A 232 8.86 -2.22 8.83
N ASP A 233 7.53 -2.07 8.88
CA ASP A 233 6.75 -2.19 10.11
C ASP A 233 6.84 -3.61 10.70
N ALA A 234 6.72 -4.64 9.86
CA ALA A 234 6.86 -6.03 10.30
C ALA A 234 8.27 -6.32 10.85
N LYS A 235 9.30 -5.73 10.24
CA LYS A 235 10.68 -5.83 10.72
C LYS A 235 10.82 -5.12 12.07
N ARG A 236 10.33 -3.88 12.19
CA ARG A 236 10.33 -3.09 13.43
C ARG A 236 9.60 -3.82 14.56
N LEU A 237 8.40 -4.35 14.30
CA LEU A 237 7.65 -5.14 15.29
C LEU A 237 8.42 -6.39 15.71
N ARG A 238 9.11 -7.06 14.80
CA ARG A 238 9.95 -8.22 15.10
C ARG A 238 11.15 -7.83 15.98
N GLU A 239 11.78 -6.70 15.70
CA GLU A 239 12.88 -6.17 16.51
C GLU A 239 12.40 -5.80 17.92
N ILE A 240 11.24 -5.16 18.06
CA ILE A 240 10.62 -4.83 19.35
C ILE A 240 10.29 -6.11 20.15
N ARG A 241 9.80 -7.16 19.48
CA ARG A 241 9.43 -8.43 20.12
C ARG A 241 10.62 -9.32 20.45
N ARG A 242 11.73 -9.13 19.74
CA ARG A 242 12.96 -9.87 20.00
C ARG A 242 13.51 -9.51 21.36
N GLY A 243 13.98 -10.52 22.12
CA GLY A 243 14.63 -10.32 23.40
C GLY A 243 15.81 -9.38 23.32
N MET A 244 15.92 -8.47 24.27
CA MET A 244 17.01 -7.50 24.40
C MET A 244 17.83 -7.79 25.64
N GLN A 245 19.13 -7.58 25.55
CA GLN A 245 20.00 -7.72 26.71
C GLN A 245 19.89 -6.48 27.60
N LEU A 246 19.85 -6.74 28.91
CA LEU A 246 19.84 -5.73 29.95
C LEU A 246 21.12 -5.86 30.79
N SER A 247 21.70 -4.75 31.15
CA SER A 247 22.82 -4.67 32.11
C SER A 247 22.59 -3.53 33.09
N ILE A 248 23.30 -3.52 34.20
CA ILE A 248 23.31 -2.38 35.13
C ILE A 248 24.42 -1.42 34.72
N GLY A 249 24.11 -0.12 34.70
CA GLY A 249 25.03 0.95 34.36
C GLY A 249 24.58 2.28 34.96
N LEU A 250 24.95 3.37 34.33
CA LEU A 250 24.59 4.74 34.71
C LEU A 250 23.85 5.40 33.53
N ASP A 251 22.94 6.28 33.84
CA ASP A 251 22.30 7.16 32.86
C ASP A 251 23.17 8.42 32.57
N GLU A 252 22.65 9.39 31.83
CA GLU A 252 23.38 10.65 31.51
C GLU A 252 23.60 11.54 32.70
N GLU A 253 22.86 11.36 33.80
CA GLU A 253 22.98 12.12 35.05
C GLU A 253 23.80 11.38 36.12
N ASP A 254 24.54 10.30 35.73
CA ASP A 254 25.30 9.44 36.65
C ASP A 254 24.42 8.69 37.68
N ALA A 255 23.11 8.55 37.44
CA ALA A 255 22.23 7.78 38.29
C ALA A 255 22.24 6.30 37.88
N PRO A 256 22.10 5.36 38.85
CA PRO A 256 22.00 3.93 38.52
C PRO A 256 20.82 3.64 37.63
N ALA A 257 21.07 2.97 36.50
CA ALA A 257 20.07 2.63 35.48
C ALA A 257 20.27 1.24 34.91
N PHE A 258 19.23 0.69 34.34
CA PHE A 258 19.33 -0.42 33.43
C PHE A 258 19.77 0.08 32.06
N ILE A 259 20.72 -0.58 31.45
CA ILE A 259 21.20 -0.28 30.10
C ILE A 259 20.71 -1.37 29.16
N ILE A 260 19.87 -0.98 28.23
CA ILE A 260 19.28 -1.85 27.19
C ILE A 260 20.17 -1.78 25.95
N ASP A 261 20.60 -2.93 25.44
CA ASP A 261 21.44 -3.02 24.23
C ASP A 261 20.60 -2.86 22.96
N SER A 262 20.01 -1.68 22.80
CA SER A 262 19.18 -1.27 21.67
C SER A 262 19.02 0.25 21.65
N ASN A 263 18.74 0.81 20.47
CA ASN A 263 18.42 2.23 20.32
C ASN A 263 17.07 2.59 20.95
N TYR A 264 16.87 3.87 21.23
CA TYR A 264 15.68 4.43 21.90
C TYR A 264 14.35 4.05 21.22
N ASP A 265 14.28 4.19 19.89
CA ASP A 265 13.03 3.94 19.16
C ASP A 265 12.57 2.49 19.20
N THR A 266 13.49 1.55 19.37
CA THR A 266 13.20 0.12 19.51
C THR A 266 13.02 -0.26 20.99
N ALA A 267 13.83 0.32 21.89
CA ALA A 267 13.78 0.05 23.32
C ALA A 267 12.51 0.62 23.98
N TRP A 268 12.07 1.83 23.61
CA TRP A 268 10.89 2.47 24.20
C TRP A 268 9.62 1.59 24.15
N PRO A 269 9.16 1.12 22.98
CA PRO A 269 7.97 0.25 22.93
C PRO A 269 8.23 -1.09 23.65
N ARG A 270 9.45 -1.62 23.64
CA ARG A 270 9.80 -2.82 24.38
C ARG A 270 9.65 -2.64 25.89
N VAL A 271 10.13 -1.50 26.42
CA VAL A 271 9.98 -1.15 27.84
C VAL A 271 8.52 -1.14 28.26
N LEU A 272 7.63 -0.56 27.45
CA LEU A 272 6.18 -0.56 27.73
C LEU A 272 5.60 -1.98 27.83
N LEU A 273 6.05 -2.90 26.98
CA LEU A 273 5.63 -4.31 27.02
C LEU A 273 6.15 -5.00 28.28
N VAL A 274 7.43 -4.79 28.59
CA VAL A 274 8.09 -5.35 29.78
C VAL A 274 7.42 -4.86 31.08
N LEU A 275 7.18 -3.55 31.19
CA LEU A 275 6.51 -2.97 32.36
C LEU A 275 5.10 -3.56 32.56
N ARG A 276 4.32 -3.66 31.49
CA ARG A 276 2.98 -4.30 31.56
C ARG A 276 3.10 -5.74 32.03
N LYS A 277 4.05 -6.50 31.49
CA LYS A 277 4.27 -7.90 31.85
C LYS A 277 4.71 -8.06 33.32
N LEU A 278 5.46 -7.11 33.82
CA LEU A 278 5.91 -7.05 35.21
C LEU A 278 4.84 -6.56 36.22
N GLY A 279 3.63 -6.25 35.75
CA GLY A 279 2.51 -5.81 36.58
C GLY A 279 2.45 -4.31 36.85
N PHE A 280 3.14 -3.53 36.03
CA PHE A 280 2.98 -2.08 36.03
C PHE A 280 1.88 -1.66 35.08
N ASP A 281 0.99 -0.81 35.54
CA ASP A 281 -0.06 -0.16 34.75
C ASP A 281 0.45 1.24 34.35
N VAL A 282 0.69 1.47 33.09
CA VAL A 282 1.14 2.75 32.55
C VAL A 282 -0.03 3.71 32.55
N LYS A 283 0.04 4.74 33.39
CA LYS A 283 -0.99 5.77 33.55
C LYS A 283 -0.84 6.88 32.54
N ASP A 284 0.38 7.29 32.30
CA ASP A 284 0.72 8.36 31.37
C ASP A 284 2.16 8.21 30.88
N TYR A 285 2.48 8.85 29.76
CA TYR A 285 3.85 8.89 29.25
C TYR A 285 4.11 10.18 28.46
N ASP A 286 5.33 10.66 28.57
CA ASP A 286 5.86 11.74 27.76
C ASP A 286 7.07 11.22 26.97
N LYS A 287 6.83 10.82 25.71
CA LYS A 287 7.88 10.27 24.85
C LYS A 287 8.96 11.30 24.54
N SER A 288 8.60 12.59 24.47
CA SER A 288 9.54 13.65 24.12
C SER A 288 10.56 13.90 25.23
N ASN A 289 10.14 13.71 26.48
CA ASN A 289 11.00 13.84 27.68
C ASN A 289 11.41 12.47 28.24
N GLY A 290 11.09 11.37 27.55
CA GLY A 290 11.46 10.03 27.96
C GLY A 290 10.83 9.55 29.28
N LEU A 291 9.70 10.13 29.74
CA LEU A 291 9.10 9.85 31.04
C LEU A 291 7.89 8.92 30.94
N LEU A 292 7.85 7.92 31.82
CA LEU A 292 6.72 7.01 32.02
C LEU A 292 6.22 7.14 33.47
N PHE A 293 4.92 7.33 33.61
CA PHE A 293 4.22 7.36 34.91
C PHE A 293 3.45 6.05 35.07
N VAL A 294 3.81 5.24 36.04
CA VAL A 294 3.27 3.89 36.18
C VAL A 294 2.80 3.63 37.60
N LYS A 295 1.83 2.72 37.74
CA LYS A 295 1.41 2.18 39.01
C LYS A 295 1.76 0.71 39.08
N TYR A 296 2.51 0.29 40.07
CA TYR A 296 2.77 -1.11 40.32
C TYR A 296 1.59 -1.74 41.09
N ASN A 297 0.95 -2.73 40.50
CA ASN A 297 -0.19 -3.44 41.09
C ASN A 297 0.18 -4.84 41.59
N GLY A 298 1.41 -5.27 41.33
CA GLY A 298 1.85 -6.65 41.52
C GLY A 298 1.51 -7.51 40.31
N THR A 299 2.14 -8.64 40.21
CA THR A 299 1.90 -9.60 39.13
C THR A 299 0.66 -10.46 39.43
N GLU A 300 -0.26 -10.59 38.49
CA GLU A 300 -1.37 -11.53 38.61
C GLU A 300 -0.90 -12.98 38.51
N SER A 301 -1.37 -13.83 39.41
CA SER A 301 -0.84 -15.17 39.73
C SER A 301 -1.11 -16.28 38.71
N GLY A 302 -1.59 -15.99 37.51
CA GLY A 302 -1.98 -17.07 36.58
C GLY A 302 -0.94 -17.43 35.50
N TRP A 303 -0.16 -16.45 35.05
CA TRP A 303 0.81 -16.63 33.96
C TRP A 303 2.21 -16.99 34.45
N TRP A 304 2.57 -16.49 35.63
CA TRP A 304 3.86 -16.74 36.29
C TRP A 304 4.05 -18.19 36.76
N ASP A 305 2.96 -18.85 37.14
CA ASP A 305 3.00 -20.26 37.60
C ASP A 305 3.39 -21.24 36.49
N SER A 306 3.20 -20.92 35.23
CA SER A 306 3.57 -21.77 34.09
C SER A 306 5.04 -21.64 33.66
N LEU A 307 5.70 -20.55 34.00
CA LEU A 307 7.09 -20.25 33.60
C LEU A 307 8.09 -20.45 34.72
N TRP A 308 7.64 -20.61 35.97
CA TRP A 308 8.49 -20.61 37.13
C TRP A 308 8.08 -21.69 38.14
N SER A 309 8.90 -22.69 38.23
CA SER A 309 8.88 -23.59 39.37
C SER A 309 9.64 -22.91 40.52
N SER A 310 8.90 -22.39 41.50
CA SER A 310 9.34 -21.92 42.83
C SER A 310 9.79 -20.45 43.04
N ASP A 311 9.08 -19.79 43.94
CA ASP A 311 9.47 -18.75 44.93
C ASP A 311 10.09 -17.40 44.55
N VAL A 312 10.13 -16.98 43.28
CA VAL A 312 10.60 -15.65 42.89
C VAL A 312 9.50 -14.88 42.16
N ASN A 313 8.38 -14.63 42.84
CA ASN A 313 7.15 -14.26 42.14
C ASN A 313 6.72 -12.81 42.33
N ALA A 314 7.43 -11.98 43.03
CA ALA A 314 7.10 -10.56 43.16
C ALA A 314 8.37 -9.72 43.09
N LEU A 315 8.29 -8.64 42.32
CA LEU A 315 9.31 -7.59 42.45
C LEU A 315 9.32 -7.10 43.90
N PRO A 316 10.47 -6.83 44.51
CA PRO A 316 10.58 -6.27 45.86
C PRO A 316 10.18 -4.79 45.85
N LEU A 317 8.95 -4.50 45.41
CA LEU A 317 8.38 -3.18 45.27
C LEU A 317 7.04 -3.08 45.98
N ASP A 318 6.79 -1.95 46.62
CA ASP A 318 5.49 -1.62 47.17
C ASP A 318 4.49 -1.30 46.07
N LYS A 319 3.21 -1.59 46.32
CA LYS A 319 2.11 -1.26 45.37
C LYS A 319 1.81 0.23 45.41
N GLN A 320 2.59 0.99 44.68
CA GLN A 320 2.50 2.44 44.61
C GLN A 320 2.82 2.94 43.18
N GLU A 321 2.85 4.24 43.04
CA GLU A 321 3.26 4.91 41.80
C GLU A 321 4.79 5.00 41.71
N TYR A 322 5.31 4.76 40.51
CA TYR A 322 6.70 4.89 40.15
C TYR A 322 6.82 5.68 38.85
N ARG A 323 8.02 6.13 38.56
CA ARG A 323 8.35 6.74 37.28
C ARG A 323 9.53 6.02 36.68
N PHE A 324 9.56 5.97 35.37
CA PHE A 324 10.73 5.48 34.64
C PHE A 324 11.18 6.58 33.69
N ARG A 325 12.46 6.81 33.63
CA ARG A 325 13.09 7.71 32.69
C ARG A 325 13.85 6.87 31.68
N VAL A 326 13.56 7.09 30.39
CA VAL A 326 14.15 6.37 29.27
C VAL A 326 14.92 7.37 28.43
N GLU A 327 16.22 7.20 28.29
CA GLU A 327 17.11 8.15 27.62
C GLU A 327 18.10 7.43 26.71
N GLU A 328 18.56 8.12 25.66
CA GLU A 328 19.62 7.59 24.81
C GLU A 328 20.97 7.72 25.50
N VAL A 329 21.77 6.66 25.50
CA VAL A 329 23.15 6.66 25.97
C VAL A 329 24.03 6.08 24.88
N GLY A 330 24.53 6.91 24.00
CA GLY A 330 25.24 6.51 22.79
C GLY A 330 24.34 5.69 21.84
N GLU A 331 24.72 4.47 21.51
CA GLU A 331 23.91 3.55 20.69
C GLU A 331 22.92 2.69 21.51
N LYS A 332 22.88 2.89 22.83
CA LYS A 332 22.07 2.14 23.78
C LYS A 332 21.01 3.04 24.42
N THR A 333 20.15 2.43 25.21
CA THR A 333 19.09 3.14 25.94
C THR A 333 19.22 2.85 27.44
N SER A 334 19.19 3.90 28.25
CA SER A 334 19.07 3.79 29.70
C SER A 334 17.61 3.76 30.15
N LEU A 335 17.33 3.01 31.19
CA LEU A 335 16.04 2.95 31.87
C LEU A 335 16.29 3.17 33.38
N THR A 336 16.07 4.38 33.85
CA THR A 336 16.23 4.77 35.24
C THR A 336 14.91 4.60 35.98
N VAL A 337 14.95 3.89 37.08
CA VAL A 337 13.79 3.70 37.96
C VAL A 337 13.76 4.79 39.01
N LEU A 338 12.63 5.48 39.10
CA LEU A 338 12.40 6.58 40.03
C LEU A 338 11.23 6.24 40.96
N ASP A 339 11.33 6.68 42.22
CA ASP A 339 10.21 6.59 43.15
C ASP A 339 9.11 7.64 42.85
N ASN A 340 8.08 7.69 43.68
CA ASN A 340 6.96 8.60 43.55
C ASN A 340 7.36 10.08 43.74
N GLU A 341 8.53 10.36 44.36
CA GLU A 341 9.13 11.69 44.52
C GLU A 341 10.12 12.04 43.41
N SER A 342 10.26 11.16 42.37
CA SER A 342 11.25 11.30 41.28
C SER A 342 12.70 11.15 41.70
N LYS A 343 12.98 10.46 42.81
CA LYS A 343 14.35 10.14 43.21
C LYS A 343 14.79 8.82 42.55
N PRO A 344 15.99 8.78 41.94
CA PRO A 344 16.52 7.55 41.37
C PRO A 344 16.72 6.48 42.43
N PHE A 345 16.49 5.24 42.05
CA PHE A 345 16.82 4.10 42.87
C PHE A 345 18.31 3.95 43.06
N THR A 346 18.71 3.52 44.25
CA THR A 346 20.10 3.17 44.52
C THR A 346 20.50 1.92 43.72
N GLN A 347 21.82 1.74 43.57
CA GLN A 347 22.34 0.55 42.88
C GLN A 347 21.91 -0.76 43.54
N GLU A 348 21.77 -0.78 44.88
CA GLU A 348 21.30 -1.95 45.62
C GLU A 348 19.82 -2.30 45.31
N GLN A 349 18.95 -1.24 45.30
CA GLN A 349 17.55 -1.38 44.94
C GLN A 349 17.40 -1.84 43.49
N LEU A 350 18.18 -1.25 42.56
CA LEU A 350 18.16 -1.60 41.16
C LEU A 350 18.62 -3.07 40.94
N SER A 351 19.66 -3.49 41.66
CA SER A 351 20.16 -4.88 41.63
C SER A 351 19.12 -5.88 42.09
N GLY A 352 18.27 -5.51 43.06
CA GLY A 352 17.15 -6.35 43.50
C GLY A 352 16.06 -6.57 42.45
N LEU A 353 15.98 -5.70 41.45
CA LEU A 353 15.02 -5.79 40.31
C LEU A 353 15.63 -6.48 39.09
N TYR A 354 16.95 -6.54 39.00
CA TYR A 354 17.68 -6.86 37.78
C TYR A 354 17.28 -8.23 37.17
N ASP A 355 17.30 -9.28 37.95
CA ASP A 355 17.07 -10.64 37.43
C ASP A 355 15.71 -10.79 36.77
N VAL A 356 14.69 -10.15 37.35
CA VAL A 356 13.32 -10.19 36.84
C VAL A 356 13.19 -9.33 35.59
N PHE A 357 13.70 -8.11 35.61
CA PHE A 357 13.71 -7.21 34.46
C PHE A 357 14.52 -7.78 33.29
N ALA A 358 15.73 -8.30 33.56
CA ALA A 358 16.59 -8.86 32.53
C ALA A 358 15.95 -10.07 31.85
N ARG A 359 15.28 -10.92 32.60
CA ARG A 359 14.62 -12.10 32.07
C ARG A 359 13.45 -11.73 31.17
N VAL A 360 12.55 -10.83 31.62
CA VAL A 360 11.40 -10.40 30.80
C VAL A 360 11.87 -9.57 29.59
N MET A 361 12.94 -8.79 29.76
CA MET A 361 13.53 -8.04 28.65
C MET A 361 14.14 -8.98 27.60
N ALA A 362 14.74 -10.10 28.01
CA ALA A 362 15.35 -11.08 27.12
C ALA A 362 14.36 -12.10 26.52
N ASP A 363 13.10 -12.09 26.95
CA ASP A 363 12.09 -13.02 26.45
C ASP A 363 11.78 -12.76 24.98
N ASP A 364 11.95 -13.78 24.13
CA ASP A 364 11.51 -13.72 22.73
C ASP A 364 10.00 -13.91 22.66
N ASN A 365 9.32 -13.08 21.87
CA ASN A 365 7.86 -13.11 21.68
C ASN A 365 7.03 -12.64 22.90
N LEU A 366 7.43 -11.55 23.51
CA LEU A 366 6.52 -10.84 24.44
C LEU A 366 5.22 -10.49 23.71
N ASP A 367 4.17 -11.23 23.99
CA ASP A 367 2.84 -10.97 23.45
C ASP A 367 2.20 -9.77 24.15
N ILE A 368 1.50 -8.94 23.36
CA ILE A 368 0.74 -7.77 23.80
C ILE A 368 -0.53 -8.21 24.51
#